data_b1c0a7eff40cb493cec6647467ce2a98
#
_entry.id   b1c0a7eff40cb493cec6647467ce2a98
#
_cell.length_a   1.000
_cell.length_b   1.000
_cell.length_c   1.000
_cell.angle_alpha   90.00
_cell.angle_beta   90.00
_cell.angle_gamma   90.00
#
_symmetry.space_group_name_H-M   'P 1'
#
loop_
_entity.id
_entity.type
_entity.pdbx_description
1 polymer ?
#
loop_
_entity_poly.entity_id
_entity_poly.type
_entity_poly.pdbx_seq_one_letter_code
_entity_poly.pdbx_strand_id
1 'polypeptide(L)'
;MVSDVLSVDPRTGETRERVAAESTAADVDRAVYAAAAAAPALADRAVRADLLRTAAALLEEGGEEIIATADAETALGRVRLTGELARTCYQLRAFADVAESGAYLDVIIDHADPGAAPAPRPDLRRYKVPLGVVAVFSASNFPLAFSVPGGDTASALAAGCPVVVKAHPDHPATSVLTARALRAAAEKAGLPADVVGLVHGFEAGPELVRHPLTSAVGFTGSVRGGRALYDLACSRPRPIPFHGELGSLNPVVVTERAAETRAAQIGAGLAASYTQGLGQFCVKPGLVLLPEGPAGDAVADAVVAATVPAGPLLDPRMRAAFLDGVRSRAELPGVRQALAAGEDDAVPLAVRPGVLTVAAARLAEGGAYDELLEECFGPVTVLARYASADERDAVLDALPGNLTATVHLAAEEREGAAAELVARLSGLAGRVVVDGWPTGVTVAPAMQHGGPYPASTSTSTSVGGTAIERWLRPVCFQDTPDALLPPELREANPLGVPRTVDGVVTLS
;
A
#
# COMPACT_ATOMS: atom_id res chain seq x y z
N MET A 1 -16.61 25.94 15.10
CA MET A 1 -15.42 25.78 15.95
C MET A 1 -14.59 24.70 15.29
N VAL A 2 -13.29 24.91 15.18
CA VAL A 2 -12.37 23.88 14.65
C VAL A 2 -12.20 22.81 15.72
N SER A 3 -12.36 21.54 15.38
CA SER A 3 -12.23 20.43 16.30
C SER A 3 -10.76 20.21 16.67
N ASP A 4 -10.52 19.67 17.88
CA ASP A 4 -9.18 19.29 18.31
C ASP A 4 -8.79 17.92 17.74
N VAL A 5 -7.52 17.79 17.36
CA VAL A 5 -6.89 16.52 17.00
C VAL A 5 -6.22 15.95 18.24
N LEU A 6 -6.72 14.82 18.67
CA LEU A 6 -6.32 14.19 19.93
C LEU A 6 -5.51 12.93 19.67
N SER A 7 -4.44 12.74 20.43
CA SER A 7 -3.75 11.46 20.57
C SER A 7 -4.47 10.63 21.63
N VAL A 8 -4.84 9.38 21.29
CA VAL A 8 -5.62 8.49 22.17
C VAL A 8 -4.88 7.16 22.30
N ASP A 9 -4.84 6.59 23.50
CA ASP A 9 -4.32 5.23 23.70
C ASP A 9 -5.45 4.20 23.49
N PRO A 10 -5.39 3.33 22.49
CA PRO A 10 -6.42 2.34 22.21
C PRO A 10 -6.54 1.25 23.30
N ARG A 11 -5.54 1.08 24.16
CA ARG A 11 -5.58 0.14 25.28
C ARG A 11 -6.49 0.61 26.41
N THR A 12 -6.59 1.94 26.59
CA THR A 12 -7.36 2.55 27.66
C THR A 12 -8.56 3.34 27.17
N GLY A 13 -8.54 3.77 25.91
CA GLY A 13 -9.51 4.72 25.33
C GLY A 13 -9.32 6.17 25.82
N GLU A 14 -8.26 6.45 26.61
CA GLU A 14 -8.02 7.76 27.18
C GLU A 14 -7.26 8.69 26.21
N THR A 15 -7.64 9.96 26.24
CA THR A 15 -6.90 11.01 25.55
C THR A 15 -5.57 11.24 26.23
N ARG A 16 -4.48 11.10 25.48
CA ARG A 16 -3.10 11.36 25.96
C ARG A 16 -2.76 12.84 25.91
N GLU A 17 -3.01 13.46 24.76
CA GLU A 17 -2.71 14.88 24.55
C GLU A 17 -3.52 15.45 23.38
N ARG A 18 -3.62 16.78 23.35
CA ARG A 18 -4.04 17.55 22.20
C ARG A 18 -2.83 17.80 21.30
N VAL A 19 -2.85 17.29 20.08
CA VAL A 19 -1.73 17.36 19.13
C VAL A 19 -1.81 18.61 18.27
N ALA A 20 -3.00 18.92 17.74
CA ALA A 20 -3.25 20.02 16.82
C ALA A 20 -4.72 20.44 16.86
N ALA A 21 -5.06 21.47 16.11
CA ALA A 21 -6.42 21.70 15.62
C ALA A 21 -6.59 21.04 14.24
N GLU A 22 -7.81 20.64 13.85
CA GLU A 22 -8.09 20.25 12.48
C GLU A 22 -7.75 21.38 11.52
N SER A 23 -7.15 21.03 10.38
CA SER A 23 -6.76 22.01 9.36
C SER A 23 -7.98 22.54 8.63
N THR A 24 -8.09 23.84 8.56
CA THR A 24 -9.12 24.53 7.76
C THR A 24 -8.75 24.49 6.26
N ALA A 25 -9.70 24.84 5.39
CA ALA A 25 -9.42 25.00 3.95
C ALA A 25 -8.27 26.00 3.71
N ALA A 26 -8.18 27.09 4.52
CA ALA A 26 -7.09 28.05 4.43
C ALA A 26 -5.72 27.46 4.87
N ASP A 27 -5.71 26.51 5.80
CA ASP A 27 -4.48 25.81 6.19
C ASP A 27 -4.03 24.86 5.10
N VAL A 28 -4.95 24.14 4.45
CA VAL A 28 -4.68 23.30 3.28
C VAL A 28 -4.14 24.13 2.13
N ASP A 29 -4.80 25.24 1.82
CA ASP A 29 -4.40 26.17 0.77
C ASP A 29 -2.95 26.65 0.99
N ARG A 30 -2.65 27.14 2.20
CA ARG A 30 -1.30 27.58 2.57
C ARG A 30 -0.27 26.47 2.42
N ALA A 31 -0.56 25.25 2.87
CA ALA A 31 0.38 24.12 2.79
C ALA A 31 0.66 23.73 1.33
N VAL A 32 -0.36 23.69 0.47
CA VAL A 32 -0.18 23.33 -0.94
C VAL A 32 0.53 24.44 -1.72
N TYR A 33 0.24 25.73 -1.47
CA TYR A 33 0.99 26.82 -2.09
C TYR A 33 2.47 26.82 -1.67
N ALA A 34 2.76 26.58 -0.39
CA ALA A 34 4.13 26.51 0.10
C ALA A 34 4.90 25.32 -0.53
N ALA A 35 4.26 24.15 -0.62
CA ALA A 35 4.82 22.99 -1.30
C ALA A 35 5.08 23.27 -2.80
N ALA A 36 4.13 23.88 -3.48
CA ALA A 36 4.28 24.23 -4.90
C ALA A 36 5.43 25.23 -5.11
N ALA A 37 5.59 26.21 -4.24
CA ALA A 37 6.71 27.17 -4.30
C ALA A 37 8.07 26.50 -4.01
N ALA A 38 8.10 25.44 -3.21
CA ALA A 38 9.31 24.67 -2.90
C ALA A 38 9.72 23.69 -4.02
N ALA A 39 8.81 23.33 -4.94
CA ALA A 39 9.05 22.30 -5.95
C ALA A 39 10.32 22.52 -6.81
N PRO A 40 10.67 23.74 -7.26
CA PRO A 40 11.89 23.95 -8.04
C PRO A 40 13.19 23.55 -7.32
N ALA A 41 13.22 23.60 -5.99
CA ALA A 41 14.39 23.21 -5.21
C ALA A 41 14.68 21.69 -5.29
N LEU A 42 13.68 20.87 -5.65
CA LEU A 42 13.82 19.42 -5.85
C LEU A 42 14.33 19.05 -7.26
N ALA A 43 14.80 19.98 -8.06
CA ALA A 43 15.26 19.68 -9.42
C ALA A 43 16.48 18.75 -9.44
N ASP A 44 17.44 18.94 -8.53
CA ASP A 44 18.67 18.13 -8.46
C ASP A 44 18.42 16.78 -7.79
N ARG A 45 18.75 15.69 -8.50
CA ARG A 45 18.61 14.31 -8.04
C ARG A 45 19.53 13.99 -6.85
N ALA A 46 20.74 14.52 -6.83
CA ALA A 46 21.67 14.31 -5.73
C ALA A 46 21.16 14.95 -4.44
N VAL A 47 20.58 16.14 -4.51
CA VAL A 47 19.96 16.82 -3.36
C VAL A 47 18.75 16.03 -2.83
N ARG A 48 17.94 15.45 -3.73
CA ARG A 48 16.82 14.56 -3.30
C ARG A 48 17.33 13.30 -2.62
N ALA A 49 18.39 12.70 -3.11
CA ALA A 49 19.01 11.53 -2.49
C ALA A 49 19.58 11.85 -1.11
N ASP A 50 20.23 13.00 -0.94
CA ASP A 50 20.73 13.48 0.34
C ASP A 50 19.60 13.76 1.34
N LEU A 51 18.52 14.42 0.90
CA LEU A 51 17.31 14.59 1.68
C LEU A 51 16.79 13.25 2.25
N LEU A 52 16.64 12.23 1.40
CA LEU A 52 16.08 10.95 1.79
C LEU A 52 16.99 10.16 2.73
N ARG A 53 18.31 10.20 2.51
CA ARG A 53 19.30 9.58 3.41
C ARG A 53 19.35 10.29 4.76
N THR A 54 19.31 11.62 4.75
CA THR A 54 19.29 12.45 5.97
C THR A 54 17.98 12.23 6.75
N ALA A 55 16.83 12.12 6.06
CA ALA A 55 15.55 11.78 6.68
C ALA A 55 15.62 10.43 7.40
N ALA A 56 16.18 9.41 6.75
CA ALA A 56 16.36 8.10 7.36
C ALA A 56 17.23 8.17 8.63
N ALA A 57 18.33 8.92 8.59
CA ALA A 57 19.21 9.07 9.75
C ALA A 57 18.53 9.80 10.92
N LEU A 58 17.76 10.86 10.66
CA LEU A 58 17.04 11.60 11.71
C LEU A 58 15.89 10.77 12.30
N LEU A 59 15.21 9.94 11.51
CA LEU A 59 14.20 9.02 12.01
C LEU A 59 14.82 7.93 12.90
N GLU A 60 16.00 7.44 12.59
CA GLU A 60 16.74 6.49 13.44
C GLU A 60 17.23 7.16 14.73
N GLU A 61 17.74 8.38 14.66
CA GLU A 61 18.17 9.17 15.82
C GLU A 61 17.01 9.42 16.79
N GLY A 62 15.82 9.79 16.27
CA GLY A 62 14.59 9.98 17.05
C GLY A 62 13.81 8.70 17.35
N GLY A 63 14.36 7.52 17.01
CA GLY A 63 13.63 6.25 16.93
C GLY A 63 12.95 5.85 18.23
N GLU A 64 13.58 6.07 19.40
CA GLU A 64 13.01 5.72 20.70
C GLU A 64 11.71 6.50 20.99
N GLU A 65 11.72 7.82 20.76
CA GLU A 65 10.55 8.67 20.96
C GLU A 65 9.45 8.33 19.95
N ILE A 66 9.81 8.15 18.68
CA ILE A 66 8.87 7.80 17.61
C ILE A 66 8.19 6.47 17.90
N ILE A 67 8.94 5.42 18.27
CA ILE A 67 8.40 4.09 18.57
C ILE A 67 7.51 4.15 19.82
N ALA A 68 7.92 4.85 20.88
CA ALA A 68 7.14 4.98 22.10
C ALA A 68 5.81 5.70 21.84
N THR A 69 5.83 6.78 21.05
CA THR A 69 4.63 7.54 20.68
C THR A 69 3.71 6.72 19.80
N ALA A 70 4.25 6.06 18.78
CA ALA A 70 3.48 5.20 17.88
C ALA A 70 2.84 4.01 18.63
N ASP A 71 3.56 3.39 19.55
CA ASP A 71 3.01 2.30 20.37
C ASP A 71 1.88 2.76 21.27
N ALA A 72 2.02 3.93 21.85
CA ALA A 72 0.98 4.51 22.71
C ALA A 72 -0.27 4.94 21.93
N GLU A 73 -0.14 5.32 20.65
CA GLU A 73 -1.28 5.69 19.78
C GLU A 73 -1.92 4.49 19.06
N THR A 74 -1.21 3.37 18.90
CA THR A 74 -1.67 2.27 18.04
C THR A 74 -1.75 0.91 18.72
N ALA A 75 -1.14 0.74 19.90
CA ALA A 75 -1.00 -0.56 20.58
C ALA A 75 -0.37 -1.68 19.72
N LEU A 76 0.39 -1.33 18.66
CA LEU A 76 0.97 -2.30 17.74
C LEU A 76 2.16 -3.06 18.30
N GLY A 77 2.71 -2.61 19.41
CA GLY A 77 3.81 -3.22 20.13
C GLY A 77 5.20 -2.77 19.62
N ARG A 78 6.09 -2.50 20.57
CA ARG A 78 7.44 -1.95 20.29
C ARG A 78 8.26 -2.80 19.31
N VAL A 79 8.17 -4.13 19.39
CA VAL A 79 8.92 -5.05 18.50
C VAL A 79 8.51 -4.82 17.04
N ARG A 80 7.21 -4.76 16.77
CA ARG A 80 6.69 -4.50 15.44
C ARG A 80 7.10 -3.11 14.95
N LEU A 81 6.93 -2.09 15.77
CA LEU A 81 7.23 -0.70 15.41
C LEU A 81 8.73 -0.47 15.18
N THR A 82 9.60 -1.15 15.93
CA THR A 82 11.05 -1.15 15.66
C THR A 82 11.36 -1.72 14.28
N GLY A 83 10.75 -2.84 13.92
CA GLY A 83 10.89 -3.42 12.58
C GLY A 83 10.31 -2.52 11.49
N GLU A 84 9.19 -1.85 11.76
CA GLU A 84 8.56 -0.92 10.82
C GLU A 84 9.41 0.34 10.61
N LEU A 85 10.01 0.89 11.66
CA LEU A 85 10.94 2.02 11.56
C LEU A 85 12.15 1.64 10.70
N ALA A 86 12.77 0.50 10.98
CA ALA A 86 13.93 0.00 10.22
C ALA A 86 13.56 -0.18 8.72
N ARG A 87 12.39 -0.73 8.43
CA ARG A 87 11.86 -0.85 7.07
C ARG A 87 11.65 0.51 6.41
N THR A 88 11.12 1.48 7.14
CA THR A 88 10.87 2.85 6.66
C THR A 88 12.19 3.54 6.29
N CYS A 89 13.19 3.46 7.16
CA CYS A 89 14.53 4.01 6.91
C CYS A 89 15.23 3.32 5.73
N TYR A 90 15.10 2.00 5.62
CA TYR A 90 15.60 1.25 4.46
C TYR A 90 14.94 1.74 3.15
N GLN A 91 13.61 1.93 3.15
CA GLN A 91 12.84 2.39 1.99
C GLN A 91 13.25 3.80 1.55
N LEU A 92 13.47 4.73 2.49
CA LEU A 92 13.98 6.07 2.20
C LEU A 92 15.35 5.99 1.49
N ARG A 93 16.27 5.17 1.99
CA ARG A 93 17.59 4.97 1.37
C ARG A 93 17.48 4.32 -0.01
N ALA A 94 16.60 3.32 -0.16
CA ALA A 94 16.37 2.69 -1.46
C ALA A 94 15.84 3.69 -2.50
N PHE A 95 14.96 4.61 -2.13
CA PHE A 95 14.50 5.68 -3.02
C PHE A 95 15.55 6.75 -3.26
N ALA A 96 16.47 6.98 -2.33
CA ALA A 96 17.66 7.83 -2.59
C ALA A 96 18.51 7.22 -3.71
N ASP A 97 18.76 5.93 -3.67
CA ASP A 97 19.52 5.22 -4.70
C ASP A 97 18.78 5.22 -6.05
N VAL A 98 17.46 5.07 -6.05
CA VAL A 98 16.61 5.21 -7.26
C VAL A 98 16.72 6.63 -7.84
N ALA A 99 16.61 7.67 -7.01
CA ALA A 99 16.74 9.06 -7.45
C ALA A 99 18.10 9.32 -8.09
N GLU A 100 19.17 8.87 -7.44
CA GLU A 100 20.56 9.07 -7.86
C GLU A 100 20.87 8.37 -9.19
N SER A 101 20.37 7.13 -9.36
CA SER A 101 20.60 6.35 -10.57
C SER A 101 20.06 7.01 -11.85
N GLY A 102 18.95 7.74 -11.74
CA GLY A 102 18.28 8.36 -12.89
C GLY A 102 17.63 7.39 -13.88
N ALA A 103 17.69 6.08 -13.62
CA ALA A 103 17.10 5.07 -14.53
C ALA A 103 15.58 5.23 -14.71
N TYR A 104 14.88 5.69 -13.66
CA TYR A 104 13.45 5.96 -13.70
C TYR A 104 13.02 7.08 -14.66
N LEU A 105 13.98 7.92 -15.11
CA LEU A 105 13.73 8.96 -16.11
C LEU A 105 13.34 8.36 -17.47
N ASP A 106 13.70 7.09 -17.70
CA ASP A 106 13.34 6.34 -18.92
C ASP A 106 13.67 7.14 -20.17
N VAL A 107 14.95 7.58 -20.27
CA VAL A 107 15.43 8.40 -21.37
C VAL A 107 15.50 7.57 -22.64
N ILE A 108 14.80 8.02 -23.68
CA ILE A 108 14.82 7.43 -25.03
C ILE A 108 15.17 8.50 -26.03
N ILE A 109 16.17 8.23 -26.87
CA ILE A 109 16.63 9.09 -27.96
C ILE A 109 16.54 8.30 -29.27
N ASP A 110 15.72 8.78 -30.19
CA ASP A 110 15.65 8.31 -31.56
C ASP A 110 16.15 9.42 -32.49
N HIS A 111 17.36 9.26 -33.03
CA HIS A 111 17.90 10.25 -33.96
C HIS A 111 17.09 10.33 -35.26
N ALA A 112 17.17 11.48 -35.93
CA ALA A 112 16.53 11.67 -37.22
C ALA A 112 16.99 10.62 -38.24
N ASP A 113 16.04 10.00 -38.92
CA ASP A 113 16.30 9.02 -39.99
C ASP A 113 15.45 9.34 -41.21
N PRO A 114 16.05 9.96 -42.25
CA PRO A 114 15.33 10.26 -43.48
C PRO A 114 14.94 9.03 -44.29
N GLY A 115 15.55 7.86 -44.02
CA GLY A 115 15.24 6.58 -44.65
C GLY A 115 14.22 5.74 -43.91
N ALA A 116 13.69 6.18 -42.79
CA ALA A 116 12.72 5.42 -42.01
C ALA A 116 11.42 5.18 -42.76
N ALA A 117 10.84 3.98 -42.61
CA ALA A 117 9.55 3.60 -43.18
C ALA A 117 8.46 3.61 -42.08
N PRO A 118 7.22 4.01 -42.36
CA PRO A 118 6.63 4.41 -43.66
C PRO A 118 6.90 5.86 -44.04
N ALA A 119 7.59 6.64 -43.22
CA ALA A 119 7.95 8.05 -43.47
C ALA A 119 9.24 8.39 -42.74
N PRO A 120 9.98 9.46 -43.15
CA PRO A 120 11.14 9.96 -42.45
C PRO A 120 10.83 10.21 -40.97
N ARG A 121 11.75 9.80 -40.07
CA ARG A 121 11.66 10.02 -38.62
C ARG A 121 12.40 11.30 -38.27
N PRO A 122 11.79 12.25 -37.51
CA PRO A 122 12.48 13.38 -36.93
C PRO A 122 13.36 12.94 -35.74
N ASP A 123 14.22 13.83 -35.21
CA ASP A 123 14.90 13.61 -33.93
C ASP A 123 13.87 13.69 -32.80
N LEU A 124 13.75 12.63 -32.00
CA LEU A 124 12.81 12.50 -30.90
C LEU A 124 13.57 12.14 -29.62
N ARG A 125 13.39 12.94 -28.56
CA ARG A 125 14.04 12.73 -27.26
C ARG A 125 13.00 12.80 -26.16
N ARG A 126 12.83 11.71 -25.43
CA ARG A 126 11.81 11.55 -24.38
C ARG A 126 12.44 11.27 -23.04
N TYR A 127 11.88 11.86 -21.98
CA TYR A 127 12.17 11.49 -20.60
C TYR A 127 10.94 11.73 -19.71
N LYS A 128 11.00 11.30 -18.43
CA LYS A 128 9.94 11.52 -17.45
C LYS A 128 10.26 12.74 -16.56
N VAL A 129 9.23 13.54 -16.27
CA VAL A 129 9.29 14.72 -15.40
C VAL A 129 8.30 14.61 -14.25
N PRO A 130 8.56 15.26 -13.09
CA PRO A 130 7.64 15.25 -11.95
C PRO A 130 6.29 15.88 -12.28
N LEU A 131 5.22 15.36 -11.64
CA LEU A 131 3.86 15.87 -11.81
C LEU A 131 3.63 17.21 -11.09
N GLY A 132 4.25 17.42 -9.93
CA GLY A 132 4.03 18.56 -9.04
C GLY A 132 3.67 18.13 -7.62
N VAL A 133 2.85 18.92 -6.91
CA VAL A 133 2.49 18.61 -5.51
C VAL A 133 1.68 17.31 -5.41
N VAL A 134 2.14 16.40 -4.56
CA VAL A 134 1.46 15.13 -4.27
C VAL A 134 0.74 15.20 -2.92
N ALA A 135 -0.56 14.91 -2.92
CA ALA A 135 -1.32 14.66 -1.71
C ALA A 135 -1.10 13.21 -1.24
N VAL A 136 -0.62 13.02 -0.02
CA VAL A 136 -0.39 11.70 0.57
C VAL A 136 -1.34 11.47 1.73
N PHE A 137 -2.09 10.37 1.71
CA PHE A 137 -3.00 9.98 2.79
C PHE A 137 -2.39 8.85 3.61
N SER A 138 -2.11 9.14 4.88
CA SER A 138 -1.54 8.16 5.81
C SER A 138 -2.51 7.01 6.09
N ALA A 139 -1.99 5.78 6.11
CA ALA A 139 -2.73 4.59 6.54
C ALA A 139 -2.79 4.50 8.08
N SER A 140 -3.84 3.87 8.62
CA SER A 140 -4.01 3.68 10.06
C SER A 140 -3.04 2.65 10.66
N ASN A 141 -2.90 1.52 9.97
CA ASN A 141 -2.28 0.30 10.46
C ASN A 141 -0.75 0.24 10.29
N PHE A 142 -0.16 1.23 9.63
CA PHE A 142 1.29 1.38 9.44
C PHE A 142 1.70 2.84 9.67
N PRO A 143 1.87 3.26 10.94
CA PRO A 143 2.09 4.66 11.31
C PRO A 143 3.41 5.24 10.79
N LEU A 144 4.32 4.42 10.28
CA LEU A 144 5.61 4.83 9.73
C LEU A 144 5.73 4.47 8.24
N ALA A 145 5.61 3.18 7.89
CA ALA A 145 5.94 2.70 6.56
C ALA A 145 4.95 3.10 5.46
N PHE A 146 3.69 3.40 5.80
CA PHE A 146 2.62 3.88 4.92
C PHE A 146 1.97 5.16 5.47
N SER A 147 2.74 5.97 6.18
CA SER A 147 2.31 7.24 6.75
C SER A 147 3.25 8.37 6.29
N VAL A 148 3.47 9.38 7.14
CA VAL A 148 4.25 10.58 6.82
C VAL A 148 5.63 10.25 6.23
N PRO A 149 6.48 9.38 6.82
CA PRO A 149 7.79 9.03 6.25
C PRO A 149 7.70 7.83 5.29
N GLY A 150 6.50 7.41 4.91
CA GLY A 150 6.24 6.16 4.20
C GLY A 150 6.57 6.20 2.71
N GLY A 151 6.20 5.10 2.02
CA GLY A 151 6.55 4.84 0.63
C GLY A 151 6.06 5.90 -0.36
N ASP A 152 4.87 6.43 -0.18
CA ASP A 152 4.32 7.46 -1.07
C ASP A 152 5.10 8.76 -0.95
N THR A 153 5.41 9.19 0.28
CA THR A 153 6.26 10.37 0.54
C THR A 153 7.67 10.17 -0.02
N ALA A 154 8.29 9.03 0.28
CA ALA A 154 9.66 8.73 -0.15
C ALA A 154 9.79 8.71 -1.68
N SER A 155 8.86 8.01 -2.36
CA SER A 155 8.86 7.90 -3.83
C SER A 155 8.49 9.23 -4.52
N ALA A 156 7.58 10.03 -3.93
CA ALA A 156 7.24 11.35 -4.47
C ALA A 156 8.41 12.33 -4.38
N LEU A 157 9.08 12.40 -3.21
CA LEU A 157 10.28 13.23 -3.05
C LEU A 157 11.42 12.76 -3.97
N ALA A 158 11.62 11.45 -4.12
CA ALA A 158 12.59 10.89 -5.06
C ALA A 158 12.29 11.28 -6.51
N ALA A 159 11.01 11.36 -6.90
CA ALA A 159 10.59 11.81 -8.22
C ALA A 159 10.79 13.32 -8.45
N GLY A 160 10.97 14.11 -7.39
CA GLY A 160 11.02 15.57 -7.44
C GLY A 160 9.69 16.25 -7.19
N CYS A 161 8.75 15.54 -6.57
CA CYS A 161 7.43 16.06 -6.19
C CYS A 161 7.42 16.40 -4.70
N PRO A 162 7.15 17.64 -4.29
CA PRO A 162 6.88 17.97 -2.90
C PRO A 162 5.56 17.32 -2.46
N VAL A 163 5.43 17.04 -1.17
CA VAL A 163 4.26 16.34 -0.62
C VAL A 163 3.50 17.20 0.39
N VAL A 164 2.18 17.06 0.41
CA VAL A 164 1.36 17.48 1.54
C VAL A 164 0.67 16.24 2.09
N VAL A 165 1.05 15.84 3.30
CA VAL A 165 0.56 14.63 3.92
C VAL A 165 -0.65 14.93 4.79
N LYS A 166 -1.73 14.20 4.59
CA LYS A 166 -2.90 14.19 5.47
C LYS A 166 -2.66 13.14 6.56
N ALA A 167 -2.37 13.58 7.79
CA ALA A 167 -2.14 12.72 8.95
C ALA A 167 -3.33 11.80 9.23
N HIS A 168 -3.07 10.54 9.62
CA HIS A 168 -4.14 9.68 10.08
C HIS A 168 -4.60 10.08 11.49
N PRO A 169 -5.90 10.08 11.79
CA PRO A 169 -6.40 10.47 13.11
C PRO A 169 -6.01 9.51 14.24
N ASP A 170 -5.65 8.26 13.93
CA ASP A 170 -5.30 7.24 14.92
C ASP A 170 -3.86 7.36 15.44
N HIS A 171 -2.99 8.16 14.77
CA HIS A 171 -1.60 8.38 15.22
C HIS A 171 -1.09 9.79 14.87
N PRO A 172 -1.79 10.86 15.33
CA PRO A 172 -1.47 12.22 14.96
C PRO A 172 -0.15 12.72 15.56
N ALA A 173 0.20 12.34 16.79
CA ALA A 173 1.47 12.75 17.42
C ALA A 173 2.68 12.11 16.70
N THR A 174 2.59 10.83 16.34
CA THR A 174 3.57 10.14 15.49
C THR A 174 3.75 10.86 14.16
N SER A 175 2.65 11.31 13.54
CA SER A 175 2.69 12.07 12.29
C SER A 175 3.42 13.40 12.43
N VAL A 176 3.23 14.12 13.53
CA VAL A 176 3.94 15.38 13.82
C VAL A 176 5.44 15.14 14.05
N LEU A 177 5.81 14.12 14.83
CA LEU A 177 7.21 13.79 15.10
C LEU A 177 7.96 13.44 13.81
N THR A 178 7.37 12.58 12.98
CA THR A 178 7.98 12.14 11.73
C THR A 178 8.03 13.26 10.67
N ALA A 179 7.00 14.11 10.58
CA ALA A 179 7.04 15.30 9.72
C ALA A 179 8.13 16.28 10.14
N ARG A 180 8.34 16.47 11.44
CA ARG A 180 9.44 17.30 11.96
C ARG A 180 10.80 16.76 11.52
N ALA A 181 11.02 15.45 11.59
CA ALA A 181 12.26 14.82 11.15
C ALA A 181 12.50 15.02 9.64
N LEU A 182 11.46 14.83 8.80
CA LEU A 182 11.55 15.04 7.36
C LEU A 182 11.83 16.51 6.99
N ARG A 183 11.19 17.46 7.66
CA ARG A 183 11.42 18.89 7.46
C ARG A 183 12.84 19.31 7.86
N ALA A 184 13.31 18.82 9.01
CA ALA A 184 14.69 19.03 9.44
C ALA A 184 15.72 18.43 8.46
N ALA A 185 15.39 17.27 7.86
CA ALA A 185 16.21 16.68 6.80
C ALA A 185 16.26 17.57 5.54
N ALA A 186 15.12 18.16 5.16
CA ALA A 186 15.06 19.09 4.04
C ALA A 186 15.96 20.31 4.29
N GLU A 187 15.87 20.92 5.46
CA GLU A 187 16.72 22.07 5.83
C GLU A 187 18.22 21.70 5.83
N LYS A 188 18.58 20.52 6.37
CA LYS A 188 19.98 20.03 6.34
C LYS A 188 20.50 19.77 4.92
N ALA A 189 19.61 19.35 3.99
CA ALA A 189 19.94 19.20 2.58
C ALA A 189 19.89 20.53 1.78
N GLY A 190 19.68 21.66 2.45
CA GLY A 190 19.61 22.98 1.82
C GLY A 190 18.30 23.25 1.08
N LEU A 191 17.25 22.49 1.38
CA LEU A 191 15.91 22.61 0.79
C LEU A 191 14.96 23.39 1.72
N PRO A 192 13.92 24.04 1.18
CA PRO A 192 12.83 24.57 1.98
C PRO A 192 12.14 23.41 2.77
N ALA A 193 11.86 23.64 4.05
CA ALA A 193 11.11 22.66 4.86
C ALA A 193 9.72 22.32 4.27
N ASP A 194 9.17 23.23 3.48
CA ASP A 194 7.86 23.12 2.84
C ASP A 194 7.78 22.10 1.70
N VAL A 195 8.88 21.44 1.32
CA VAL A 195 8.83 20.23 0.47
C VAL A 195 8.03 19.11 1.15
N VAL A 196 7.81 19.19 2.47
CA VAL A 196 6.95 18.30 3.25
C VAL A 196 5.94 19.12 4.05
N GLY A 197 4.70 19.16 3.59
CA GLY A 197 3.55 19.71 4.31
C GLY A 197 2.85 18.64 5.16
N LEU A 198 2.15 19.07 6.23
CA LEU A 198 1.31 18.21 7.06
C LEU A 198 -0.01 18.91 7.36
N VAL A 199 -1.13 18.22 7.16
CA VAL A 199 -2.48 18.67 7.51
C VAL A 199 -3.22 17.61 8.29
N HIS A 200 -4.18 18.03 9.12
CA HIS A 200 -4.95 17.18 10.03
C HIS A 200 -6.45 17.32 9.79
N GLY A 201 -7.22 16.31 10.18
CA GLY A 201 -8.68 16.34 10.15
C GLY A 201 -9.28 15.67 8.91
N PHE A 202 -10.55 15.30 9.02
CA PHE A 202 -11.25 14.59 7.93
C PHE A 202 -11.54 15.53 6.76
N GLU A 203 -12.01 16.75 7.04
CA GLU A 203 -12.36 17.74 6.00
C GLU A 203 -11.16 18.23 5.19
N ALA A 204 -9.97 18.22 5.79
CA ALA A 204 -8.74 18.54 5.09
C ALA A 204 -8.45 17.59 3.91
N GLY A 205 -8.90 16.34 3.99
CA GLY A 205 -8.69 15.35 2.93
C GLY A 205 -9.34 15.74 1.60
N PRO A 206 -10.67 15.92 1.53
CA PRO A 206 -11.35 16.40 0.34
C PRO A 206 -10.83 17.75 -0.17
N GLU A 207 -10.52 18.70 0.72
CA GLU A 207 -9.95 19.99 0.35
C GLU A 207 -8.59 19.85 -0.33
N LEU A 208 -7.72 18.97 0.19
CA LEU A 208 -6.41 18.67 -0.38
C LEU A 208 -6.54 18.07 -1.80
N VAL A 209 -7.50 17.15 -2.01
CA VAL A 209 -7.77 16.58 -3.33
C VAL A 209 -8.35 17.61 -4.29
N ARG A 210 -9.23 18.52 -3.84
CA ARG A 210 -9.85 19.56 -4.67
C ARG A 210 -8.88 20.67 -5.05
N HIS A 211 -7.81 20.87 -4.28
CA HIS A 211 -6.93 22.03 -4.45
C HIS A 211 -6.32 22.08 -5.86
N PRO A 212 -6.37 23.22 -6.58
CA PRO A 212 -5.99 23.29 -7.99
C PRO A 212 -4.52 22.96 -8.27
N LEU A 213 -3.61 23.17 -7.31
CA LEU A 213 -2.19 22.85 -7.44
C LEU A 213 -1.83 21.42 -7.00
N THR A 214 -2.75 20.67 -6.43
CA THR A 214 -2.54 19.23 -6.20
C THR A 214 -2.52 18.51 -7.54
N SER A 215 -1.44 17.78 -7.83
CA SER A 215 -1.15 17.19 -9.13
C SER A 215 -1.36 15.66 -9.16
N ALA A 216 -1.31 15.00 -8.01
CA ALA A 216 -1.58 13.57 -7.86
C ALA A 216 -1.94 13.24 -6.41
N VAL A 217 -2.56 12.08 -6.20
CA VAL A 217 -2.93 11.57 -4.88
C VAL A 217 -2.35 10.17 -4.67
N GLY A 218 -1.73 9.93 -3.51
CA GLY A 218 -1.44 8.62 -2.95
C GLY A 218 -2.36 8.34 -1.77
N PHE A 219 -3.07 7.22 -1.80
CA PHE A 219 -4.03 6.85 -0.78
C PHE A 219 -3.87 5.36 -0.42
N THR A 220 -3.89 5.06 0.88
CA THR A 220 -3.99 3.69 1.39
C THR A 220 -5.10 3.64 2.43
N GLY A 221 -6.09 2.78 2.24
CA GLY A 221 -7.22 2.66 3.16
C GLY A 221 -8.41 1.89 2.60
N SER A 222 -9.60 2.09 3.20
CA SER A 222 -10.81 1.34 2.82
C SER A 222 -11.28 1.65 1.40
N VAL A 223 -11.92 0.68 0.74
CA VAL A 223 -12.55 0.85 -0.59
C VAL A 223 -13.51 2.04 -0.58
N ARG A 224 -14.36 2.17 0.43
CA ARG A 224 -15.32 3.28 0.53
C ARG A 224 -14.65 4.65 0.59
N GLY A 225 -13.64 4.80 1.45
CA GLY A 225 -12.92 6.06 1.59
C GLY A 225 -12.10 6.42 0.35
N GLY A 226 -11.39 5.44 -0.19
CA GLY A 226 -10.58 5.62 -1.40
C GLY A 226 -11.45 5.91 -2.62
N ARG A 227 -12.59 5.22 -2.80
CA ARG A 227 -13.51 5.48 -3.91
C ARG A 227 -14.07 6.89 -3.87
N ALA A 228 -14.47 7.38 -2.68
CA ALA A 228 -14.98 8.74 -2.55
C ALA A 228 -13.94 9.81 -2.97
N LEU A 229 -12.68 9.63 -2.57
CA LEU A 229 -11.60 10.54 -2.97
C LEU A 229 -11.18 10.36 -4.43
N TYR A 230 -11.22 9.13 -4.96
CA TYR A 230 -10.98 8.86 -6.38
C TYR A 230 -12.01 9.55 -7.27
N ASP A 231 -13.29 9.41 -6.95
CA ASP A 231 -14.37 10.08 -7.68
C ASP A 231 -14.21 11.60 -7.63
N LEU A 232 -13.79 12.12 -6.48
CA LEU A 232 -13.50 13.54 -6.32
C LEU A 232 -12.32 13.98 -7.20
N ALA A 233 -11.23 13.24 -7.25
CA ALA A 233 -10.07 13.52 -8.10
C ALA A 233 -10.44 13.51 -9.58
N CYS A 234 -11.27 12.56 -10.01
CA CYS A 234 -11.77 12.45 -11.38
C CYS A 234 -12.77 13.54 -11.76
N SER A 235 -13.58 14.04 -10.82
CA SER A 235 -14.63 15.07 -11.06
C SER A 235 -14.10 16.51 -11.10
N ARG A 236 -12.81 16.73 -10.82
CA ARG A 236 -12.20 18.07 -10.89
C ARG A 236 -12.27 18.64 -12.30
N PRO A 237 -12.32 19.99 -12.47
CA PRO A 237 -12.17 20.64 -13.79
C PRO A 237 -10.90 20.21 -14.54
N ARG A 238 -9.84 19.87 -13.79
CA ARG A 238 -8.63 19.20 -14.27
C ARG A 238 -8.44 17.92 -13.46
N PRO A 239 -8.89 16.75 -13.95
CA PRO A 239 -8.67 15.47 -13.28
C PRO A 239 -7.20 15.21 -13.01
N ILE A 240 -6.90 14.54 -11.91
CA ILE A 240 -5.54 14.18 -11.52
C ILE A 240 -5.43 12.68 -11.29
N PRO A 241 -4.23 12.09 -11.48
CA PRO A 241 -3.97 10.72 -11.09
C PRO A 241 -4.27 10.48 -9.62
N PHE A 242 -4.94 9.36 -9.33
CA PHE A 242 -5.21 8.87 -8.00
C PHE A 242 -4.69 7.45 -7.87
N HIS A 243 -3.66 7.27 -7.06
CA HIS A 243 -3.01 6.00 -6.80
C HIS A 243 -3.48 5.47 -5.45
N GLY A 244 -4.62 4.78 -5.47
CA GLY A 244 -5.24 4.19 -4.30
C GLY A 244 -4.85 2.72 -4.15
N GLU A 245 -4.36 2.33 -2.97
CA GLU A 245 -4.35 0.97 -2.48
C GLU A 245 -5.53 0.82 -1.54
N LEU A 246 -6.48 -0.04 -1.91
CA LEU A 246 -7.77 -0.20 -1.25
C LEU A 246 -7.88 -1.56 -0.56
N GLY A 247 -9.09 -1.98 -0.20
CA GLY A 247 -9.35 -3.27 0.44
C GLY A 247 -9.02 -4.45 -0.46
N SER A 248 -8.59 -5.56 0.15
CA SER A 248 -8.26 -6.81 -0.54
C SER A 248 -8.62 -8.02 0.33
N LEU A 249 -9.20 -9.04 -0.29
CA LEU A 249 -9.55 -10.30 0.39
C LEU A 249 -8.36 -11.26 0.48
N ASN A 250 -7.43 -11.18 -0.48
CA ASN A 250 -6.20 -11.99 -0.53
C ASN A 250 -6.46 -13.50 -0.48
N PRO A 251 -7.09 -14.09 -1.49
CA PRO A 251 -7.47 -15.48 -1.49
C PRO A 251 -6.28 -16.42 -1.38
N VAL A 252 -6.47 -17.50 -0.63
CA VAL A 252 -5.51 -18.60 -0.51
C VAL A 252 -6.18 -19.87 -1.03
N VAL A 253 -5.53 -20.58 -1.93
CA VAL A 253 -5.95 -21.90 -2.41
C VAL A 253 -5.05 -22.95 -1.79
N VAL A 254 -5.63 -23.95 -1.18
CA VAL A 254 -4.92 -25.16 -0.72
C VAL A 254 -5.36 -26.32 -1.58
N THR A 255 -4.45 -26.93 -2.34
CA THR A 255 -4.78 -28.13 -3.13
C THR A 255 -5.05 -29.31 -2.23
N GLU A 256 -5.77 -30.30 -2.76
CA GLU A 256 -6.07 -31.55 -1.99
C GLU A 256 -4.77 -32.23 -1.55
N ARG A 257 -3.80 -32.36 -2.44
CA ARG A 257 -2.49 -32.96 -2.17
C ARG A 257 -1.68 -32.18 -1.12
N ALA A 258 -1.74 -30.85 -1.17
CA ALA A 258 -1.11 -30.03 -0.13
C ALA A 258 -1.78 -30.21 1.23
N ALA A 259 -3.10 -30.27 1.27
CA ALA A 259 -3.87 -30.54 2.49
C ALA A 259 -3.55 -31.92 3.07
N GLU A 260 -3.47 -32.98 2.24
CA GLU A 260 -3.13 -34.33 2.67
C GLU A 260 -1.73 -34.41 3.32
N THR A 261 -0.76 -33.69 2.77
CA THR A 261 0.65 -33.84 3.17
C THR A 261 1.12 -32.83 4.22
N ARG A 262 0.46 -31.64 4.33
CA ARG A 262 0.95 -30.51 5.13
C ARG A 262 -0.13 -29.81 5.95
N ALA A 263 -1.25 -30.47 6.28
CA ALA A 263 -2.39 -29.86 6.98
C ALA A 263 -1.99 -29.06 8.22
N ALA A 264 -1.22 -29.66 9.12
CA ALA A 264 -0.78 -29.00 10.35
C ALA A 264 0.09 -27.75 10.09
N GLN A 265 1.01 -27.82 9.13
CA GLN A 265 1.87 -26.71 8.75
C GLN A 265 1.07 -25.57 8.13
N ILE A 266 0.15 -25.90 7.21
CA ILE A 266 -0.70 -24.92 6.53
C ILE A 266 -1.65 -24.27 7.55
N GLY A 267 -2.30 -25.06 8.41
CA GLY A 267 -3.20 -24.53 9.43
C GLY A 267 -2.51 -23.59 10.43
N ALA A 268 -1.38 -23.97 10.96
CA ALA A 268 -0.59 -23.12 11.86
C ALA A 268 -0.11 -21.82 11.16
N GLY A 269 0.35 -21.95 9.92
CA GLY A 269 0.79 -20.79 9.13
C GLY A 269 -0.36 -19.83 8.80
N LEU A 270 -1.54 -20.35 8.46
CA LEU A 270 -2.74 -19.53 8.24
C LEU A 270 -3.12 -18.79 9.53
N ALA A 271 -3.18 -19.49 10.66
CA ALA A 271 -3.52 -18.87 11.94
C ALA A 271 -2.57 -17.71 12.27
N ALA A 272 -1.25 -17.92 12.13
CA ALA A 272 -0.26 -16.87 12.32
C ALA A 272 -0.44 -15.70 11.34
N SER A 273 -0.76 -15.99 10.07
CA SER A 273 -0.89 -14.98 9.02
C SER A 273 -2.14 -14.11 9.17
N TYR A 274 -3.34 -14.71 9.37
CA TYR A 274 -4.57 -13.92 9.45
C TYR A 274 -4.73 -13.17 10.78
N THR A 275 -4.01 -13.58 11.82
CA THR A 275 -4.05 -12.91 13.14
C THR A 275 -2.87 -11.99 13.39
N GLN A 276 -1.88 -11.93 12.50
CA GLN A 276 -0.75 -11.03 12.63
C GLN A 276 -1.23 -9.58 12.79
N GLY A 277 -0.78 -8.89 13.84
CA GLY A 277 -1.25 -7.54 14.18
C GLY A 277 -2.78 -7.46 14.31
N LEU A 278 -3.41 -8.52 14.84
CA LEU A 278 -4.87 -8.65 14.93
C LEU A 278 -5.58 -8.51 13.58
N GLY A 279 -4.99 -9.07 12.54
CA GLY A 279 -5.56 -9.06 11.19
C GLY A 279 -5.62 -7.68 10.54
N GLN A 280 -4.95 -6.68 11.12
CA GLN A 280 -4.93 -5.31 10.62
C GLN A 280 -3.84 -5.12 9.55
N PHE A 281 -3.86 -5.99 8.53
CA PHE A 281 -2.94 -5.95 7.38
C PHE A 281 -3.72 -5.97 6.07
N CYS A 282 -3.33 -5.12 5.12
CA CYS A 282 -3.91 -5.08 3.78
C CYS A 282 -3.77 -6.41 3.01
N VAL A 283 -2.78 -7.21 3.36
CA VAL A 283 -2.51 -8.54 2.77
C VAL A 283 -2.94 -9.70 3.69
N LYS A 284 -3.82 -9.45 4.65
CA LYS A 284 -4.40 -10.53 5.49
C LYS A 284 -5.16 -11.53 4.62
N PRO A 285 -4.91 -12.86 4.73
CA PRO A 285 -5.72 -13.86 4.05
C PRO A 285 -7.14 -13.89 4.63
N GLY A 286 -8.10 -13.30 3.90
CA GLY A 286 -9.51 -13.21 4.30
C GLY A 286 -10.38 -14.35 3.81
N LEU A 287 -9.96 -15.04 2.73
CA LEU A 287 -10.64 -16.20 2.16
C LEU A 287 -9.63 -17.32 1.90
N VAL A 288 -9.97 -18.53 2.30
CA VAL A 288 -9.16 -19.72 2.04
C VAL A 288 -10.03 -20.81 1.42
N LEU A 289 -9.69 -21.23 0.22
CA LEU A 289 -10.32 -22.33 -0.49
C LEU A 289 -9.66 -23.63 -0.05
N LEU A 290 -10.41 -24.49 0.66
CA LEU A 290 -9.96 -25.79 1.15
C LEU A 290 -10.76 -26.92 0.50
N PRO A 291 -10.13 -28.07 0.18
CA PRO A 291 -10.88 -29.22 -0.31
C PRO A 291 -11.87 -29.71 0.75
N GLU A 292 -13.01 -30.24 0.33
CA GLU A 292 -13.90 -31.01 1.20
C GLU A 292 -13.22 -32.32 1.67
N GLY A 293 -13.75 -32.91 2.73
CA GLY A 293 -13.28 -34.18 3.28
C GLY A 293 -12.15 -34.06 4.28
N PRO A 294 -11.57 -35.23 4.70
CA PRO A 294 -10.67 -35.31 5.86
C PRO A 294 -9.41 -34.47 5.77
N ALA A 295 -8.85 -34.29 4.58
CA ALA A 295 -7.62 -33.48 4.41
C ALA A 295 -7.88 -32.00 4.69
N GLY A 296 -8.94 -31.45 4.12
CA GLY A 296 -9.31 -30.06 4.40
C GLY A 296 -9.83 -29.86 5.83
N ASP A 297 -10.50 -30.87 6.43
CA ASP A 297 -10.90 -30.83 7.83
C ASP A 297 -9.67 -30.74 8.75
N ALA A 298 -8.62 -31.50 8.47
CA ALA A 298 -7.36 -31.45 9.23
C ALA A 298 -6.70 -30.07 9.15
N VAL A 299 -6.77 -29.36 8.00
CA VAL A 299 -6.27 -27.98 7.89
C VAL A 299 -7.13 -27.04 8.75
N ALA A 300 -8.47 -27.13 8.66
CA ALA A 300 -9.40 -26.29 9.41
C ALA A 300 -9.23 -26.48 10.93
N ASP A 301 -9.11 -27.72 11.39
CA ASP A 301 -8.85 -28.06 12.81
C ASP A 301 -7.52 -27.50 13.29
N ALA A 302 -6.47 -27.58 12.47
CA ALA A 302 -5.17 -27.02 12.78
C ALA A 302 -5.20 -25.47 12.87
N VAL A 303 -5.99 -24.79 12.05
CA VAL A 303 -6.19 -23.33 12.16
C VAL A 303 -6.83 -22.97 13.50
N VAL A 304 -7.91 -23.67 13.87
CA VAL A 304 -8.64 -23.43 15.12
C VAL A 304 -7.77 -23.74 16.36
N ALA A 305 -6.99 -24.81 16.30
CA ALA A 305 -6.11 -25.21 17.39
C ALA A 305 -4.94 -24.24 17.63
N ALA A 306 -4.48 -23.54 16.59
CA ALA A 306 -3.36 -22.60 16.64
C ALA A 306 -3.77 -21.15 17.04
N THR A 307 -4.94 -20.97 17.61
CA THR A 307 -5.56 -19.66 17.89
C THR A 307 -4.69 -18.76 18.77
N VAL A 308 -4.73 -17.47 18.44
CA VAL A 308 -4.01 -16.37 19.08
C VAL A 308 -4.90 -15.65 20.09
N PRO A 309 -4.36 -15.03 21.16
CA PRO A 309 -5.14 -14.25 22.13
C PRO A 309 -5.88 -13.07 21.50
N ALA A 310 -6.92 -12.61 22.21
CA ALA A 310 -7.58 -11.34 21.93
C ALA A 310 -6.63 -10.15 22.08
N GLY A 311 -6.97 -9.04 21.45
CA GLY A 311 -6.22 -7.79 21.58
C GLY A 311 -6.95 -6.59 20.97
N PRO A 312 -6.48 -5.36 21.23
CA PRO A 312 -7.15 -4.14 20.79
C PRO A 312 -6.98 -3.88 19.28
N LEU A 313 -8.07 -3.44 18.65
CA LEU A 313 -8.02 -2.78 17.34
C LEU A 313 -7.65 -1.31 17.50
N LEU A 314 -7.27 -0.65 16.42
CA LEU A 314 -6.71 0.70 16.43
C LEU A 314 -7.69 1.76 16.91
N ASP A 315 -8.97 1.65 16.55
CA ASP A 315 -9.98 2.65 16.89
C ASP A 315 -11.38 2.05 17.10
N PRO A 316 -12.30 2.76 17.78
CA PRO A 316 -13.66 2.28 18.06
C PRO A 316 -14.48 1.99 16.79
N ARG A 317 -14.28 2.75 15.70
CA ARG A 317 -15.03 2.56 14.44
C ARG A 317 -14.59 1.28 13.75
N MET A 318 -13.28 0.99 13.77
CA MET A 318 -12.71 -0.24 13.24
C MET A 318 -13.23 -1.45 14.03
N ARG A 319 -13.26 -1.35 15.37
CA ARG A 319 -13.83 -2.41 16.22
C ARG A 319 -15.30 -2.64 15.91
N ALA A 320 -16.12 -1.60 15.84
CA ALA A 320 -17.53 -1.71 15.51
C ALA A 320 -17.75 -2.36 14.14
N ALA A 321 -17.00 -1.88 13.12
CA ALA A 321 -17.10 -2.45 11.77
C ALA A 321 -16.67 -3.93 11.70
N PHE A 322 -15.65 -4.33 12.45
CA PHE A 322 -15.25 -5.74 12.57
C PHE A 322 -16.34 -6.60 13.19
N LEU A 323 -16.90 -6.18 14.33
CA LEU A 323 -17.92 -6.94 15.04
C LEU A 323 -19.23 -7.05 14.24
N ASP A 324 -19.66 -5.95 13.61
CA ASP A 324 -20.81 -5.93 12.73
C ASP A 324 -20.58 -6.83 11.50
N GLY A 325 -19.41 -6.72 10.87
CA GLY A 325 -19.07 -7.51 9.70
C GLY A 325 -18.93 -9.01 9.98
N VAL A 326 -18.45 -9.41 11.16
CA VAL A 326 -18.45 -10.83 11.55
C VAL A 326 -19.86 -11.33 11.85
N ARG A 327 -20.69 -10.53 12.53
CA ARG A 327 -22.06 -10.89 12.87
C ARG A 327 -22.89 -11.12 11.62
N SER A 328 -22.92 -10.16 10.68
CA SER A 328 -23.68 -10.27 9.45
C SER A 328 -23.30 -11.51 8.64
N ARG A 329 -22.02 -11.78 8.50
CA ARG A 329 -21.50 -12.97 7.81
C ARG A 329 -21.89 -14.27 8.49
N ALA A 330 -21.84 -14.31 9.82
CA ALA A 330 -22.19 -15.50 10.60
C ALA A 330 -23.69 -15.84 10.56
N GLU A 331 -24.56 -14.86 10.28
CA GLU A 331 -26.00 -15.03 10.15
C GLU A 331 -26.43 -15.58 8.77
N LEU A 332 -25.52 -15.61 7.78
CA LEU A 332 -25.81 -16.12 6.45
C LEU A 332 -26.13 -17.64 6.49
N PRO A 333 -27.13 -18.11 5.75
CA PRO A 333 -27.49 -19.52 5.73
C PRO A 333 -26.33 -20.43 5.31
N GLY A 334 -26.03 -21.46 6.11
CA GLY A 334 -24.93 -22.39 5.83
C GLY A 334 -23.54 -21.90 6.23
N VAL A 335 -23.39 -20.69 6.74
CA VAL A 335 -22.16 -20.22 7.38
C VAL A 335 -22.13 -20.72 8.82
N ARG A 336 -20.98 -21.24 9.25
CA ARG A 336 -20.74 -21.70 10.63
C ARG A 336 -19.49 -21.02 11.17
N GLN A 337 -19.49 -20.74 12.46
CA GLN A 337 -18.31 -20.28 13.18
C GLN A 337 -17.52 -21.50 13.70
N ALA A 338 -16.43 -21.87 13.04
CA ALA A 338 -15.50 -22.87 13.55
C ALA A 338 -14.73 -22.34 14.77
N LEU A 339 -14.46 -21.03 14.78
CA LEU A 339 -13.97 -20.27 15.92
C LEU A 339 -14.81 -19.00 16.03
N ALA A 340 -15.44 -18.78 17.18
CA ALA A 340 -16.31 -17.63 17.40
C ALA A 340 -15.47 -16.37 17.64
N ALA A 341 -15.55 -15.44 16.68
CA ALA A 341 -15.07 -14.07 16.90
C ALA A 341 -15.99 -13.31 17.86
N GLY A 342 -15.49 -12.27 18.47
CA GLY A 342 -16.35 -11.45 19.35
C GLY A 342 -15.58 -10.41 20.13
N GLU A 343 -16.30 -9.77 21.03
CA GLU A 343 -15.75 -8.82 21.98
C GLU A 343 -14.91 -9.53 23.05
N ASP A 344 -13.88 -8.84 23.52
CA ASP A 344 -13.17 -9.24 24.72
C ASP A 344 -13.17 -8.05 25.71
N ASP A 345 -13.69 -8.26 26.90
CA ASP A 345 -13.91 -7.21 27.88
C ASP A 345 -12.67 -6.90 28.73
N ALA A 346 -11.57 -7.65 28.50
CA ALA A 346 -10.34 -7.48 29.30
C ALA A 346 -9.64 -6.16 29.02
N VAL A 347 -9.73 -5.65 27.79
CA VAL A 347 -9.10 -4.39 27.34
C VAL A 347 -10.09 -3.65 26.42
N PRO A 348 -10.24 -2.31 26.56
CA PRO A 348 -10.96 -1.51 25.58
C PRO A 348 -10.51 -1.80 24.14
N LEU A 349 -11.42 -1.83 23.21
CA LEU A 349 -11.21 -2.14 21.81
C LEU A 349 -10.72 -3.57 21.51
N ALA A 350 -10.58 -4.45 22.50
CA ALA A 350 -10.15 -5.82 22.26
C ALA A 350 -11.24 -6.66 21.54
N VAL A 351 -10.75 -7.52 20.64
CA VAL A 351 -11.56 -8.50 19.93
C VAL A 351 -10.89 -9.86 19.91
N ARG A 352 -11.68 -10.93 19.90
CA ARG A 352 -11.21 -12.30 19.70
C ARG A 352 -11.19 -12.65 18.21
N PRO A 353 -10.14 -13.34 17.74
CA PRO A 353 -10.09 -13.88 16.39
C PRO A 353 -11.23 -14.83 16.07
N GLY A 354 -11.60 -14.92 14.78
CA GLY A 354 -12.65 -15.80 14.30
C GLY A 354 -12.32 -16.57 13.03
N VAL A 355 -12.97 -17.72 12.87
CA VAL A 355 -12.90 -18.54 11.67
C VAL A 355 -14.32 -18.91 11.26
N LEU A 356 -14.74 -18.47 10.08
CA LEU A 356 -16.02 -18.82 9.48
C LEU A 356 -15.81 -19.97 8.49
N THR A 357 -16.78 -20.85 8.33
CA THR A 357 -16.76 -21.91 7.33
C THR A 357 -18.03 -21.91 6.51
N VAL A 358 -17.91 -22.16 5.21
CA VAL A 358 -19.02 -22.19 4.26
C VAL A 358 -18.69 -23.14 3.10
N ALA A 359 -19.70 -23.71 2.43
CA ALA A 359 -19.47 -24.43 1.18
C ALA A 359 -19.10 -23.45 0.07
N ALA A 360 -18.08 -23.76 -0.74
CA ALA A 360 -17.59 -22.89 -1.81
C ALA A 360 -18.68 -22.59 -2.86
N ALA A 361 -19.55 -23.54 -3.14
CA ALA A 361 -20.67 -23.37 -4.05
C ALA A 361 -21.57 -22.17 -3.67
N ARG A 362 -21.71 -21.84 -2.37
CA ARG A 362 -22.50 -20.68 -1.93
C ARG A 362 -21.87 -19.35 -2.36
N LEU A 363 -20.55 -19.26 -2.38
CA LEU A 363 -19.86 -18.03 -2.79
C LEU A 363 -20.05 -17.74 -4.28
N ALA A 364 -20.19 -18.78 -5.10
CA ALA A 364 -20.45 -18.63 -6.53
C ALA A 364 -21.91 -18.27 -6.85
N GLU A 365 -22.85 -18.43 -5.89
CA GLU A 365 -24.26 -18.05 -6.07
C GLU A 365 -24.46 -16.52 -6.12
N GLY A 366 -23.55 -15.75 -5.50
CA GLY A 366 -23.67 -14.29 -5.37
C GLY A 366 -24.79 -13.84 -4.42
N GLY A 367 -25.24 -12.59 -4.55
CA GLY A 367 -26.33 -12.04 -3.74
C GLY A 367 -25.93 -11.84 -2.29
N ALA A 368 -26.60 -12.48 -1.34
CA ALA A 368 -26.27 -12.31 0.08
C ALA A 368 -24.86 -12.80 0.45
N TYR A 369 -24.29 -13.72 -0.33
CA TYR A 369 -22.93 -14.24 -0.08
C TYR A 369 -21.80 -13.35 -0.63
N ASP A 370 -22.11 -12.31 -1.41
CA ASP A 370 -21.12 -11.33 -1.88
C ASP A 370 -20.36 -10.68 -0.72
N GLU A 371 -21.02 -10.55 0.45
CA GLU A 371 -20.39 -10.04 1.67
C GLU A 371 -19.21 -10.91 2.15
N LEU A 372 -19.19 -12.22 1.86
CA LEU A 372 -18.07 -13.12 2.16
C LEU A 372 -16.88 -12.92 1.20
N LEU A 373 -17.12 -12.28 0.06
CA LEU A 373 -16.12 -11.92 -0.94
C LEU A 373 -15.57 -10.48 -0.74
N GLU A 374 -16.03 -9.79 0.30
CA GLU A 374 -15.55 -8.48 0.70
C GLU A 374 -14.62 -8.56 1.90
N GLU A 375 -13.68 -7.64 2.01
CA GLU A 375 -12.79 -7.56 3.15
C GLU A 375 -13.54 -7.27 4.46
N CYS A 376 -13.30 -8.11 5.48
CA CYS A 376 -13.62 -7.80 6.87
C CYS A 376 -12.31 -7.52 7.59
N PHE A 377 -11.99 -6.23 7.80
CA PHE A 377 -10.71 -5.82 8.37
C PHE A 377 -10.64 -6.15 9.85
N GLY A 378 -9.64 -6.95 10.25
CA GLY A 378 -9.50 -7.50 11.58
C GLY A 378 -9.24 -9.01 11.55
N PRO A 379 -9.14 -9.68 12.72
CA PRO A 379 -8.67 -11.06 12.84
C PRO A 379 -9.75 -12.08 12.52
N VAL A 380 -10.28 -12.11 11.29
CA VAL A 380 -11.21 -13.10 10.79
C VAL A 380 -10.81 -13.62 9.41
N THR A 381 -11.05 -14.91 9.17
CA THR A 381 -10.87 -15.55 7.86
C THR A 381 -12.06 -16.47 7.55
N VAL A 382 -12.37 -16.65 6.27
CA VAL A 382 -13.42 -17.53 5.77
C VAL A 382 -12.78 -18.76 5.13
N LEU A 383 -13.11 -19.95 5.59
CA LEU A 383 -12.73 -21.23 5.00
C LEU A 383 -13.85 -21.71 4.08
N ALA A 384 -13.70 -21.55 2.78
CA ALA A 384 -14.65 -22.01 1.78
C ALA A 384 -14.28 -23.43 1.33
N ARG A 385 -15.20 -24.38 1.51
CA ARG A 385 -14.98 -25.80 1.24
C ARG A 385 -15.43 -26.13 -0.17
N TYR A 386 -14.51 -26.58 -1.03
CA TYR A 386 -14.81 -26.96 -2.42
C TYR A 386 -14.78 -28.49 -2.62
N ALA A 387 -15.76 -29.02 -3.36
CA ALA A 387 -15.84 -30.43 -3.69
C ALA A 387 -15.09 -30.79 -4.99
N SER A 388 -14.82 -29.80 -5.85
CA SER A 388 -14.15 -30.00 -7.13
C SER A 388 -13.31 -28.78 -7.56
N ALA A 389 -12.44 -28.99 -8.54
CA ALA A 389 -11.70 -27.89 -9.15
C ALA A 389 -12.63 -26.84 -9.79
N ASP A 390 -13.73 -27.28 -10.38
CA ASP A 390 -14.71 -26.37 -11.01
C ASP A 390 -15.39 -25.46 -9.97
N GLU A 391 -15.74 -25.97 -8.78
CA GLU A 391 -16.28 -25.16 -7.69
C GLU A 391 -15.24 -24.14 -7.18
N ARG A 392 -14.00 -24.59 -7.00
CA ARG A 392 -12.89 -23.71 -6.63
C ARG A 392 -12.73 -22.59 -7.64
N ASP A 393 -12.71 -22.93 -8.92
CA ASP A 393 -12.48 -22.00 -10.00
C ASP A 393 -13.64 -21.04 -10.20
N ALA A 394 -14.89 -21.49 -9.96
CA ALA A 394 -16.08 -20.63 -9.96
C ALA A 394 -15.99 -19.55 -8.86
N VAL A 395 -15.47 -19.88 -7.67
CA VAL A 395 -15.23 -18.87 -6.62
C VAL A 395 -14.14 -17.89 -7.05
N LEU A 396 -13.03 -18.38 -7.61
CA LEU A 396 -11.95 -17.51 -8.09
C LEU A 396 -12.43 -16.54 -9.19
N ASP A 397 -13.34 -16.99 -10.06
CA ASP A 397 -13.93 -16.15 -11.11
C ASP A 397 -14.91 -15.09 -10.57
N ALA A 398 -15.53 -15.35 -9.41
CA ALA A 398 -16.41 -14.40 -8.72
C ALA A 398 -15.65 -13.33 -7.94
N LEU A 399 -14.35 -13.53 -7.67
CA LEU A 399 -13.54 -12.58 -6.88
C LEU A 399 -13.22 -11.32 -7.67
N PRO A 400 -13.31 -10.15 -7.04
CA PRO A 400 -12.73 -8.93 -7.57
C PRO A 400 -11.19 -8.99 -7.55
N GLY A 401 -10.52 -7.96 -8.07
CA GLY A 401 -9.08 -7.84 -8.00
C GLY A 401 -8.54 -7.79 -6.56
N ASN A 402 -7.37 -8.39 -6.34
CA ASN A 402 -6.73 -8.54 -5.05
C ASN A 402 -5.27 -8.03 -5.07
N LEU A 403 -4.72 -7.69 -3.90
CA LEU A 403 -3.29 -7.40 -3.75
C LEU A 403 -2.45 -8.67 -3.89
N THR A 404 -2.92 -9.75 -3.26
CA THR A 404 -2.22 -11.04 -3.29
C THR A 404 -3.18 -12.18 -3.57
N ALA A 405 -2.67 -13.23 -4.21
CA ALA A 405 -3.29 -14.55 -4.28
C ALA A 405 -2.23 -15.60 -3.93
N THR A 406 -2.59 -16.55 -3.06
CA THR A 406 -1.65 -17.56 -2.56
C THR A 406 -2.12 -18.95 -2.96
N VAL A 407 -1.18 -19.84 -3.27
CA VAL A 407 -1.47 -21.27 -3.44
C VAL A 407 -0.49 -22.12 -2.64
N HIS A 408 -1.02 -23.09 -1.92
CA HIS A 408 -0.25 -24.16 -1.29
C HIS A 408 -0.33 -25.43 -2.12
N LEU A 409 0.83 -25.94 -2.53
CA LEU A 409 1.01 -27.07 -3.42
C LEU A 409 1.75 -28.22 -2.71
N ALA A 410 1.47 -29.46 -3.08
CA ALA A 410 2.36 -30.58 -2.78
C ALA A 410 3.62 -30.53 -3.67
N ALA A 411 4.66 -31.26 -3.29
CA ALA A 411 5.95 -31.21 -3.98
C ALA A 411 5.82 -31.59 -5.47
N GLU A 412 5.05 -32.62 -5.76
CA GLU A 412 4.84 -33.13 -7.11
C GLU A 412 4.01 -32.18 -8.02
N GLU A 413 3.18 -31.33 -7.44
CA GLU A 413 2.38 -30.35 -8.19
C GLU A 413 3.21 -29.17 -8.72
N ARG A 414 4.38 -28.91 -8.11
CA ARG A 414 5.30 -27.82 -8.50
C ARG A 414 5.97 -28.06 -9.86
N GLU A 415 5.97 -29.27 -10.35
CA GLU A 415 6.60 -29.66 -11.65
C GLU A 415 5.69 -29.39 -12.85
N GLY A 416 4.66 -28.56 -12.71
CA GLY A 416 3.82 -28.06 -13.82
C GLY A 416 2.34 -28.38 -13.73
N ALA A 417 1.89 -29.33 -12.91
CA ALA A 417 0.47 -29.68 -12.76
C ALA A 417 -0.39 -28.49 -12.26
N ALA A 418 0.22 -27.58 -11.51
CA ALA A 418 -0.45 -26.38 -10.98
C ALA A 418 -0.30 -25.14 -11.88
N ALA A 419 0.29 -25.25 -13.08
CA ALA A 419 0.59 -24.08 -13.93
C ALA A 419 -0.65 -23.29 -14.31
N GLU A 420 -1.76 -23.95 -14.65
CA GLU A 420 -3.03 -23.29 -14.98
C GLU A 420 -3.62 -22.54 -13.79
N LEU A 421 -3.57 -23.13 -12.59
CA LEU A 421 -4.03 -22.47 -11.38
C LEU A 421 -3.17 -21.22 -11.07
N VAL A 422 -1.85 -21.33 -11.16
CA VAL A 422 -0.94 -20.18 -10.95
C VAL A 422 -1.20 -19.09 -11.98
N ALA A 423 -1.43 -19.45 -13.26
CA ALA A 423 -1.79 -18.49 -14.30
C ALA A 423 -3.12 -17.79 -14.00
N ARG A 424 -4.15 -18.51 -13.54
CA ARG A 424 -5.42 -17.92 -13.11
C ARG A 424 -5.23 -16.93 -11.96
N LEU A 425 -4.46 -17.30 -10.92
CA LEU A 425 -4.16 -16.43 -9.80
C LEU A 425 -3.40 -15.15 -10.20
N SER A 426 -2.55 -15.22 -11.24
CA SER A 426 -1.85 -14.03 -11.76
C SER A 426 -2.78 -13.03 -12.46
N GLY A 427 -3.93 -13.47 -12.95
CA GLY A 427 -4.99 -12.58 -13.47
C GLY A 427 -5.80 -11.90 -12.35
N LEU A 428 -5.80 -12.48 -11.16
CA LEU A 428 -6.61 -12.02 -10.02
C LEU A 428 -5.87 -11.05 -9.09
N ALA A 429 -4.54 -11.12 -9.02
CA ALA A 429 -3.76 -10.38 -8.04
C ALA A 429 -2.42 -9.86 -8.60
N GLY A 430 -1.92 -8.79 -7.98
CA GLY A 430 -0.62 -8.24 -8.35
C GLY A 430 0.56 -9.06 -7.85
N ARG A 431 0.39 -9.88 -6.81
CA ARG A 431 1.43 -10.76 -6.27
C ARG A 431 0.89 -12.17 -6.06
N VAL A 432 1.50 -13.14 -6.74
CA VAL A 432 1.21 -14.57 -6.53
C VAL A 432 2.24 -15.15 -5.59
N VAL A 433 1.78 -15.85 -4.56
CA VAL A 433 2.62 -16.48 -3.52
C VAL A 433 2.44 -17.99 -3.58
N VAL A 434 3.54 -18.75 -3.66
CA VAL A 434 3.51 -20.21 -3.66
C VAL A 434 4.13 -20.71 -2.36
N ASP A 435 3.40 -21.56 -1.63
CA ASP A 435 3.82 -22.21 -0.39
C ASP A 435 4.30 -21.29 0.75
N GLY A 436 3.94 -19.99 0.66
CA GLY A 436 4.21 -18.97 1.66
C GLY A 436 2.93 -18.31 2.17
N TRP A 437 3.09 -17.26 2.95
CA TRP A 437 1.98 -16.43 3.42
C TRP A 437 2.11 -15.01 2.92
N PRO A 438 0.99 -14.34 2.57
CA PRO A 438 1.04 -13.03 1.96
C PRO A 438 1.38 -11.90 2.94
N THR A 439 1.20 -12.11 4.26
CA THR A 439 1.48 -11.10 5.29
C THR A 439 2.96 -10.72 5.28
N GLY A 440 3.18 -9.41 5.16
CA GLY A 440 4.51 -8.84 4.93
C GLY A 440 4.80 -8.57 3.46
N VAL A 441 5.43 -7.40 3.22
CA VAL A 441 5.81 -6.94 1.87
C VAL A 441 7.25 -6.48 1.91
N THR A 442 8.12 -7.17 1.18
CA THR A 442 9.54 -6.82 1.06
C THR A 442 9.71 -5.59 0.16
N VAL A 443 10.55 -4.66 0.56
CA VAL A 443 10.97 -3.54 -0.30
C VAL A 443 12.09 -4.03 -1.22
N ALA A 444 11.75 -4.27 -2.48
CA ALA A 444 12.69 -4.76 -3.48
C ALA A 444 12.27 -4.25 -4.89
N PRO A 445 13.21 -4.15 -5.85
CA PRO A 445 12.90 -3.64 -7.20
C PRO A 445 11.81 -4.44 -7.93
N ALA A 446 11.76 -5.76 -7.74
CA ALA A 446 10.78 -6.64 -8.40
C ALA A 446 9.45 -6.77 -7.63
N MET A 447 9.27 -6.07 -6.51
CA MET A 447 8.04 -6.15 -5.74
C MET A 447 6.90 -5.45 -6.46
N GLN A 448 5.77 -6.15 -6.56
CA GLN A 448 4.47 -5.58 -6.94
C GLN A 448 3.55 -5.60 -5.72
N HIS A 449 3.20 -4.42 -5.20
CA HIS A 449 2.18 -4.23 -4.18
C HIS A 449 1.10 -3.31 -4.76
N GLY A 450 0.10 -3.92 -5.26
CA GLY A 450 -1.01 -3.40 -6.04
C GLY A 450 -1.72 -4.58 -6.70
N GLY A 451 -2.78 -4.35 -7.44
CA GLY A 451 -3.52 -5.41 -8.12
C GLY A 451 -4.61 -4.84 -9.01
N PRO A 452 -5.41 -5.69 -9.64
CA PRO A 452 -6.60 -5.23 -10.36
C PRO A 452 -7.58 -4.53 -9.43
N TYR A 453 -8.43 -3.65 -9.97
CA TYR A 453 -9.48 -2.98 -9.19
C TYR A 453 -10.42 -4.02 -8.53
N PRO A 454 -10.83 -3.86 -7.26
CA PRO A 454 -10.71 -2.68 -6.40
C PRO A 454 -9.42 -2.63 -5.54
N ALA A 455 -8.54 -3.63 -5.59
CA ALA A 455 -7.34 -3.61 -4.75
C ALA A 455 -6.46 -2.38 -5.03
N SER A 456 -6.36 -1.97 -6.29
CA SER A 456 -5.70 -0.72 -6.67
C SER A 456 -6.51 0.04 -7.73
N THR A 457 -6.37 1.37 -7.75
CA THR A 457 -6.99 2.23 -8.77
C THR A 457 -6.09 2.45 -9.97
N SER A 458 -4.86 1.97 -9.95
CA SER A 458 -3.87 2.07 -11.03
C SER A 458 -3.09 0.76 -11.17
N THR A 459 -2.40 0.59 -12.28
CA THR A 459 -1.58 -0.59 -12.58
C THR A 459 -0.18 -0.54 -11.96
N SER A 460 0.14 0.51 -11.22
CA SER A 460 1.44 0.71 -10.56
C SER A 460 1.52 -0.01 -9.21
N THR A 461 2.73 -0.09 -8.67
CA THR A 461 2.98 -0.60 -7.32
C THR A 461 3.05 0.54 -6.29
N SER A 462 2.69 0.26 -5.03
CA SER A 462 2.93 1.18 -3.90
C SER A 462 4.25 0.90 -3.17
N VAL A 463 4.90 -0.25 -3.42
CA VAL A 463 6.15 -0.68 -2.77
C VAL A 463 7.18 -1.09 -3.82
N GLY A 464 8.45 -0.78 -3.57
CA GLY A 464 9.56 -1.07 -4.48
C GLY A 464 9.96 0.13 -5.35
N GLY A 465 11.10 0.04 -6.01
CA GLY A 465 11.71 1.18 -6.72
C GLY A 465 10.85 1.76 -7.84
N THR A 466 10.03 0.94 -8.49
CA THR A 466 9.12 1.38 -9.57
C THR A 466 7.92 2.18 -9.07
N ALA A 467 7.67 2.23 -7.75
CA ALA A 467 6.63 3.10 -7.17
C ALA A 467 6.84 4.59 -7.49
N ILE A 468 8.05 5.01 -7.81
CA ILE A 468 8.38 6.37 -8.25
C ILE A 468 7.62 6.79 -9.52
N GLU A 469 7.27 5.84 -10.38
CA GLU A 469 6.60 6.10 -11.68
C GLU A 469 5.21 6.72 -11.52
N ARG A 470 4.56 6.52 -10.39
CA ARG A 470 3.25 7.11 -10.08
C ARG A 470 3.25 8.64 -10.09
N TRP A 471 4.41 9.25 -9.89
CA TRP A 471 4.57 10.69 -9.70
C TRP A 471 5.19 11.40 -10.90
N LEU A 472 5.30 10.69 -12.03
CA LEU A 472 5.99 11.14 -13.22
C LEU A 472 5.07 11.12 -14.45
N ARG A 473 5.39 11.96 -15.42
CA ARG A 473 4.80 11.92 -16.76
C ARG A 473 5.88 12.05 -17.84
N PRO A 474 5.72 11.42 -19.01
CA PRO A 474 6.66 11.60 -20.11
C PRO A 474 6.50 12.98 -20.78
N VAL A 475 7.62 13.47 -21.31
CA VAL A 475 7.70 14.62 -22.24
C VAL A 475 8.62 14.23 -23.39
N CYS A 476 8.21 14.50 -24.61
CA CYS A 476 9.02 14.31 -25.82
C CYS A 476 9.40 15.67 -26.43
N PHE A 477 10.65 15.82 -26.80
CA PHE A 477 11.21 16.96 -27.55
C PHE A 477 11.45 16.47 -28.98
N GLN A 478 10.91 17.20 -29.95
CA GLN A 478 11.11 16.89 -31.38
C GLN A 478 11.94 17.99 -32.03
N ASP A 479 12.96 17.60 -32.80
CA ASP A 479 13.85 18.47 -33.56
C ASP A 479 14.42 19.64 -32.73
N THR A 480 14.64 19.41 -31.44
CA THR A 480 15.09 20.45 -30.50
C THR A 480 16.61 20.53 -30.49
N PRO A 481 17.20 21.70 -30.74
CA PRO A 481 18.64 21.90 -30.67
C PRO A 481 19.22 21.46 -29.31
N ASP A 482 20.37 20.79 -29.31
CA ASP A 482 20.99 20.18 -28.12
C ASP A 482 21.17 21.20 -26.96
N ALA A 483 21.50 22.45 -27.28
CA ALA A 483 21.66 23.51 -26.28
C ALA A 483 20.37 23.91 -25.56
N LEU A 484 19.21 23.60 -26.12
CA LEU A 484 17.90 23.88 -25.54
C LEU A 484 17.30 22.70 -24.80
N LEU A 485 17.94 21.51 -24.92
CA LEU A 485 17.49 20.29 -24.24
C LEU A 485 17.86 20.31 -22.76
N PRO A 486 17.02 19.71 -21.90
CA PRO A 486 17.40 19.34 -20.55
C PRO A 486 18.71 18.52 -20.55
N PRO A 487 19.56 18.64 -19.53
CA PRO A 487 20.84 17.93 -19.46
C PRO A 487 20.72 16.40 -19.69
N GLU A 488 19.64 15.80 -19.22
CA GLU A 488 19.34 14.36 -19.35
C GLU A 488 19.20 13.91 -20.81
N LEU A 489 18.76 14.80 -21.69
CA LEU A 489 18.48 14.52 -23.11
C LEU A 489 19.61 14.96 -24.05
N ARG A 490 20.64 15.65 -23.55
CA ARG A 490 21.76 16.11 -24.39
C ARG A 490 22.59 14.94 -24.90
N GLU A 491 23.13 15.10 -26.08
CA GLU A 491 23.95 14.08 -26.74
C GLU A 491 25.12 13.61 -25.88
N ALA A 492 25.83 14.56 -25.25
CA ALA A 492 26.99 14.30 -24.40
C ALA A 492 26.69 13.56 -23.09
N ASN A 493 25.39 13.34 -22.72
CA ASN A 493 24.99 12.74 -21.44
C ASN A 493 25.75 13.28 -20.23
N PRO A 494 25.70 14.58 -19.96
CA PRO A 494 26.55 15.20 -18.92
C PRO A 494 26.24 14.70 -17.50
N LEU A 495 25.08 14.08 -17.29
CA LEU A 495 24.63 13.55 -16.00
C LEU A 495 24.82 12.02 -15.88
N GLY A 496 25.35 11.35 -16.92
CA GLY A 496 25.62 9.92 -16.91
C GLY A 496 24.36 9.07 -16.63
N VAL A 497 23.18 9.46 -17.14
CA VAL A 497 21.95 8.69 -16.91
C VAL A 497 21.86 7.52 -17.88
N PRO A 498 21.32 6.36 -17.44
CA PRO A 498 20.97 5.27 -18.35
C PRO A 498 19.98 5.74 -19.41
N ARG A 499 20.16 5.32 -20.67
CA ARG A 499 19.29 5.72 -21.78
C ARG A 499 19.24 4.67 -22.89
N THR A 500 18.17 4.70 -23.66
CA THR A 500 18.04 3.94 -24.91
C THR A 500 18.28 4.88 -26.08
N VAL A 501 19.27 4.60 -26.92
CA VAL A 501 19.59 5.40 -28.09
C VAL A 501 19.44 4.54 -29.34
N ASP A 502 18.55 4.94 -30.25
CA ASP A 502 18.21 4.19 -31.48
C ASP A 502 17.93 2.70 -31.22
N GLY A 503 17.20 2.42 -30.14
CA GLY A 503 16.82 1.08 -29.70
C GLY A 503 17.92 0.31 -28.95
N VAL A 504 19.09 0.90 -28.72
CA VAL A 504 20.20 0.28 -27.96
C VAL A 504 20.26 0.85 -26.54
N VAL A 505 20.19 -0.01 -25.55
CA VAL A 505 20.31 0.38 -24.14
C VAL A 505 21.77 0.66 -23.81
N THR A 506 22.04 1.86 -23.27
CA THR A 506 23.37 2.28 -22.80
C THR A 506 23.28 2.58 -21.30
N LEU A 507 24.19 1.97 -20.55
CA LEU A 507 24.28 2.15 -19.09
C LEU A 507 25.32 3.25 -18.77
N SER A 508 25.06 4.48 -19.21
CA SER A 508 25.99 5.63 -19.09
C SER A 508 27.22 5.58 -20.01
#